data_1ca638aedd1c305acca4140548f485d6
#
_entry.id   1ca638aedd1c305acca4140548f485d6
#
_cell.length_a   1.000
_cell.length_b   1.000
_cell.length_c   1.000
_cell.angle_alpha   90.00
_cell.angle_beta   90.00
_cell.angle_gamma   90.00
#
_symmetry.space_group_name_H-M   'P 1'
#
loop_
_entity.id
_entity.type
_entity.pdbx_description
1 polymer ?
#
loop_
_entity_poly.entity_id
_entity_poly.type
_entity_poly.pdbx_seq_one_letter_code
_entity_poly.pdbx_strand_id
1 'polypeptide(L)'
;VVSGFDMIDPNAIESITILKDAASTAIYGARAANGVVLVKTKRAKGKGVQVSYNAFLSKQDATAIPERTSAVDHMELSNMAERNRTGNPNAFLFAQALIDKYKTTAPNNLDVIDTDWLGLLLSNTGLMQNHNVTINSAGDNTNIFASVTYLNQQGLVPNNSHQRYDIRFNPDFKLNDKLSINGLLNINSSKTIAPSTGSPEFIIRQAIGLPAVGGGKYGPGIYGTAGQTNNRNPLAMAEAAGTSVSRNNTMLTKVGFNYKPVNNLEIEGYWAREFWTPNGKSFVKNVDIYVPNLATLGYDKVGVWPGSTSLGESYSTNVRTTYLAQATWSKRFGANSIKLLGGAQTEEFTYSGISASRTGFLNPNQPYLSLGSGNINNAGSAYETALAGFYARLNYNYDDKYFFEVNGRYDGSSRFSQELDKQWGFFPSASAGWIFSRENFFAGLSNVITFGKLRGSWGVLG
;
A
#
# COMPACT_ATOMS: atom_id res chain seq x y z
N VAL A 1 -6.32 9.65 10.04
CA VAL A 1 -5.24 9.39 9.08
C VAL A 1 -5.45 8.00 8.55
N VAL A 2 -5.99 7.87 7.35
CA VAL A 2 -6.10 6.59 6.66
C VAL A 2 -4.68 6.08 6.44
N SER A 3 -4.35 4.93 6.96
CA SER A 3 -3.08 4.28 6.72
C SER A 3 -3.13 3.65 5.34
N GLY A 4 -2.81 4.40 4.31
CA GLY A 4 -2.64 3.89 2.96
C GLY A 4 -3.45 4.67 1.92
N PHE A 5 -2.73 5.35 1.06
CA PHE A 5 -3.27 5.96 -0.16
C PHE A 5 -3.96 4.91 -1.05
N ASP A 6 -3.52 3.66 -0.94
CA ASP A 6 -4.03 2.50 -1.69
C ASP A 6 -5.48 2.13 -1.36
N MET A 7 -6.03 2.63 -0.25
CA MET A 7 -7.43 2.40 0.15
C MET A 7 -8.43 3.34 -0.52
N ILE A 8 -7.97 4.31 -1.29
CA ILE A 8 -8.84 5.28 -1.96
C ILE A 8 -8.87 4.95 -3.45
N ASP A 9 -10.06 4.69 -3.98
CA ASP A 9 -10.25 4.56 -5.42
C ASP A 9 -9.83 5.87 -6.12
N PRO A 10 -8.88 5.86 -7.06
CA PRO A 10 -8.46 7.03 -7.81
C PRO A 10 -9.63 7.76 -8.49
N ASN A 11 -10.65 7.01 -8.96
CA ASN A 11 -11.85 7.61 -9.57
C ASN A 11 -12.67 8.44 -8.59
N ALA A 12 -12.55 8.22 -7.28
CA ALA A 12 -13.24 8.98 -6.23
C ALA A 12 -12.46 10.21 -5.76
N ILE A 13 -11.24 10.46 -6.26
CA ILE A 13 -10.40 11.60 -5.86
C ILE A 13 -10.79 12.83 -6.67
N GLU A 14 -11.02 13.97 -5.98
CA GLU A 14 -11.20 15.29 -6.59
C GLU A 14 -9.87 16.04 -6.70
N SER A 15 -9.07 16.03 -5.60
CA SER A 15 -7.76 16.68 -5.58
C SER A 15 -6.84 16.08 -4.51
N ILE A 16 -5.53 16.22 -4.75
CA ILE A 16 -4.47 15.84 -3.81
C ILE A 16 -3.64 17.09 -3.55
N THR A 17 -3.43 17.44 -2.28
CA THR A 17 -2.58 18.55 -1.87
C THR A 17 -1.53 18.05 -0.90
N ILE A 18 -0.26 18.38 -1.15
CA ILE A 18 0.85 18.01 -0.28
C ILE A 18 1.30 19.26 0.49
N LEU A 19 1.16 19.20 1.82
CA LEU A 19 1.61 20.25 2.73
C LEU A 19 2.99 19.86 3.27
N LYS A 20 4.00 20.71 3.03
CA LYS A 20 5.40 20.41 3.35
C LYS A 20 6.01 21.38 4.37
N ASP A 21 5.38 22.52 4.60
CA ASP A 21 5.89 23.54 5.51
C ASP A 21 5.19 23.48 6.89
N ALA A 22 5.91 23.87 7.94
CA ALA A 22 5.43 23.78 9.32
C ALA A 22 4.17 24.61 9.58
N ALA A 23 3.99 25.75 8.93
CA ALA A 23 2.82 26.58 9.13
C ALA A 23 1.56 25.95 8.54
N SER A 24 1.64 25.33 7.35
CA SER A 24 0.50 24.65 6.73
C SER A 24 0.14 23.33 7.43
N THR A 25 1.10 22.64 8.04
CA THR A 25 0.91 21.37 8.72
C THR A 25 0.52 21.49 10.20
N ALA A 26 0.75 22.64 10.83
CA ALA A 26 0.56 22.88 12.26
C ALA A 26 -0.84 22.46 12.80
N ILE A 27 -1.92 22.68 12.03
CA ILE A 27 -3.27 22.31 12.47
C ILE A 27 -3.54 20.79 12.48
N TYR A 28 -2.68 19.98 11.83
CA TYR A 28 -2.84 18.52 11.76
C TYR A 28 -2.13 17.78 12.90
N GLY A 29 -1.43 18.53 13.78
CA GLY A 29 -0.84 18.03 15.03
C GLY A 29 0.52 17.36 14.87
N ALA A 30 0.97 16.72 15.95
CA ALA A 30 2.28 16.09 16.06
C ALA A 30 2.58 15.06 14.96
N ARG A 31 1.57 14.41 14.39
CA ARG A 31 1.73 13.46 13.26
C ARG A 31 2.09 14.11 11.92
N ALA A 32 2.00 15.43 11.82
CA ALA A 32 2.28 16.16 10.60
C ALA A 32 3.76 16.57 10.44
N ALA A 33 4.64 16.13 11.34
CA ALA A 33 6.08 16.44 11.31
C ALA A 33 6.76 16.07 9.97
N ASN A 34 6.32 15.01 9.31
CA ASN A 34 6.85 14.55 8.02
C ASN A 34 6.03 15.09 6.82
N GLY A 35 5.17 16.09 7.03
CA GLY A 35 4.24 16.62 6.03
C GLY A 35 2.87 15.93 6.05
N VAL A 36 1.94 16.49 5.28
CA VAL A 36 0.56 16.02 5.18
C VAL A 36 0.17 15.87 3.71
N VAL A 37 -0.38 14.70 3.35
CA VAL A 37 -1.05 14.50 2.08
C VAL A 37 -2.55 14.62 2.31
N LEU A 38 -3.14 15.71 1.83
CA LEU A 38 -4.56 15.98 1.93
C LEU A 38 -5.27 15.48 0.68
N VAL A 39 -6.09 14.44 0.82
CA VAL A 39 -6.89 13.89 -0.27
C VAL A 39 -8.33 14.36 -0.12
N LYS A 40 -8.79 15.14 -1.08
CA LYS A 40 -10.19 15.55 -1.18
C LYS A 40 -10.91 14.60 -2.13
N THR A 41 -11.96 13.97 -1.66
CA THR A 41 -12.76 13.06 -2.46
C THR A 41 -13.96 13.78 -3.09
N LYS A 42 -14.40 13.26 -4.24
CA LYS A 42 -15.55 13.80 -4.99
C LYS A 42 -16.80 13.84 -4.13
N ARG A 43 -17.55 14.93 -4.30
CA ARG A 43 -18.93 15.13 -3.81
C ARG A 43 -19.80 15.50 -4.99
N ALA A 44 -21.11 15.29 -4.86
CA ALA A 44 -22.03 15.64 -5.93
C ALA A 44 -22.03 17.14 -6.23
N LYS A 45 -22.00 17.48 -7.52
CA LYS A 45 -22.02 18.86 -8.04
C LYS A 45 -22.91 18.92 -9.27
N GLY A 46 -23.43 20.11 -9.57
CA GLY A 46 -24.27 20.36 -10.75
C GLY A 46 -25.76 20.31 -10.42
N LYS A 47 -26.60 19.87 -11.35
CA LYS A 47 -28.05 19.64 -11.18
C LYS A 47 -28.45 18.31 -11.81
N GLY A 48 -29.40 17.62 -11.18
CA GLY A 48 -29.94 16.36 -11.67
C GLY A 48 -29.10 15.14 -11.34
N VAL A 49 -29.36 14.05 -12.03
CA VAL A 49 -28.70 12.76 -11.83
C VAL A 49 -27.83 12.44 -13.02
N GLN A 50 -26.56 12.11 -12.74
CA GLN A 50 -25.59 11.65 -13.74
C GLN A 50 -25.05 10.30 -13.31
N VAL A 51 -25.02 9.35 -14.24
CA VAL A 51 -24.43 8.03 -14.03
C VAL A 51 -23.26 7.91 -15.00
N SER A 52 -22.11 7.50 -14.47
CA SER A 52 -20.91 7.27 -15.26
C SER A 52 -20.40 5.86 -15.02
N TYR A 53 -19.99 5.19 -16.10
CA TYR A 53 -19.29 3.91 -16.06
C TYR A 53 -17.92 4.07 -16.70
N ASN A 54 -16.88 3.68 -15.97
CA ASN A 54 -15.51 3.66 -16.42
C ASN A 54 -14.97 2.25 -16.27
N ALA A 55 -14.32 1.75 -17.30
CA ALA A 55 -13.65 0.47 -17.24
C ALA A 55 -12.32 0.52 -17.99
N PHE A 56 -11.36 -0.25 -17.55
CA PHE A 56 -10.15 -0.52 -18.30
C PHE A 56 -9.72 -1.98 -18.16
N LEU A 57 -9.11 -2.48 -19.21
CA LEU A 57 -8.43 -3.76 -19.29
C LEU A 57 -6.97 -3.48 -19.62
N SER A 58 -6.04 -4.03 -18.86
CA SER A 58 -4.61 -3.85 -19.07
C SER A 58 -3.89 -5.18 -18.96
N LYS A 59 -2.88 -5.38 -19.80
CA LYS A 59 -1.91 -6.45 -19.67
C LYS A 59 -0.62 -5.87 -19.11
N GLN A 60 -0.07 -6.51 -18.09
CA GLN A 60 1.20 -6.15 -17.49
C GLN A 60 2.28 -7.09 -18.00
N ASP A 61 3.38 -6.53 -18.44
CA ASP A 61 4.58 -7.27 -18.83
C ASP A 61 5.79 -6.73 -18.09
N ALA A 62 6.84 -7.54 -17.94
CA ALA A 62 8.10 -7.09 -17.36
C ALA A 62 8.78 -6.07 -18.30
N THR A 63 9.12 -4.90 -17.80
CA THR A 63 9.74 -3.82 -18.58
C THR A 63 11.20 -4.09 -18.93
N ALA A 64 11.90 -4.88 -18.11
CA ALA A 64 13.27 -5.34 -18.34
C ALA A 64 13.46 -6.71 -17.69
N ILE A 65 13.92 -7.66 -18.46
CA ILE A 65 14.33 -8.98 -18.00
C ILE A 65 15.84 -9.07 -18.25
N PRO A 66 16.67 -9.35 -17.21
CA PRO A 66 18.11 -9.56 -17.42
C PRO A 66 18.36 -10.68 -18.43
N GLU A 67 19.33 -10.49 -19.30
CA GLU A 67 19.78 -11.56 -20.19
C GLU A 67 20.32 -12.71 -19.36
N ARG A 68 19.90 -13.93 -19.68
CA ARG A 68 20.38 -15.12 -19.01
C ARG A 68 21.67 -15.64 -19.66
N THR A 69 22.51 -16.22 -18.85
CA THR A 69 23.63 -17.03 -19.31
C THR A 69 23.11 -18.42 -19.69
N SER A 70 23.49 -18.93 -20.88
CA SER A 70 23.17 -20.30 -21.28
C SER A 70 23.87 -21.33 -20.38
N ALA A 71 23.38 -22.57 -20.39
CA ALA A 71 24.03 -23.64 -19.64
C ALA A 71 25.51 -23.86 -20.11
N VAL A 72 25.77 -23.74 -21.41
CA VAL A 72 27.14 -23.85 -21.97
C VAL A 72 28.02 -22.71 -21.45
N ASP A 73 27.56 -21.45 -21.58
CA ASP A 73 28.35 -20.30 -21.12
C ASP A 73 28.61 -20.37 -19.60
N HIS A 74 27.59 -20.79 -18.83
CA HIS A 74 27.75 -20.99 -17.39
C HIS A 74 28.83 -21.99 -17.06
N MET A 75 28.87 -23.14 -17.74
CA MET A 75 29.90 -24.17 -17.51
C MET A 75 31.29 -23.67 -17.91
N GLU A 76 31.43 -23.00 -19.06
CA GLU A 76 32.71 -22.46 -19.55
C GLU A 76 33.25 -21.36 -18.62
N LEU A 77 32.37 -20.40 -18.20
CA LEU A 77 32.74 -19.35 -17.26
C LEU A 77 33.13 -19.90 -15.89
N SER A 78 32.40 -20.93 -15.41
CA SER A 78 32.72 -21.61 -14.14
C SER A 78 34.08 -22.28 -14.19
N ASN A 79 34.41 -22.93 -15.30
CA ASN A 79 35.73 -23.53 -15.50
C ASN A 79 36.84 -22.46 -15.59
N MET A 80 36.56 -21.31 -16.23
CA MET A 80 37.50 -20.18 -16.26
C MET A 80 37.72 -19.61 -14.85
N ALA A 81 36.67 -19.43 -14.08
CA ALA A 81 36.74 -18.97 -12.70
C ALA A 81 37.56 -19.92 -11.81
N GLU A 82 37.38 -21.24 -11.98
CA GLU A 82 38.12 -22.25 -11.21
C GLU A 82 39.62 -22.26 -11.55
N ARG A 83 39.98 -22.14 -12.84
CA ARG A 83 41.40 -21.98 -13.27
C ARG A 83 42.03 -20.73 -12.66
N ASN A 84 41.32 -19.61 -12.68
CA ASN A 84 41.80 -18.35 -12.09
C ASN A 84 41.94 -18.44 -10.56
N ARG A 85 41.01 -19.10 -9.89
CA ARG A 85 41.02 -19.29 -8.43
C ARG A 85 42.19 -20.17 -7.97
N THR A 86 42.48 -21.24 -8.71
CA THR A 86 43.47 -22.24 -8.32
C THR A 86 44.88 -21.96 -8.89
N GLY A 87 45.00 -21.11 -9.92
CA GLY A 87 46.23 -20.91 -10.70
C GLY A 87 46.59 -22.14 -11.54
N ASN A 88 45.73 -23.14 -11.59
CA ASN A 88 45.99 -24.39 -12.35
C ASN A 88 45.20 -24.35 -13.68
N PRO A 89 45.90 -24.35 -14.83
CA PRO A 89 45.24 -24.30 -16.14
C PRO A 89 44.41 -25.55 -16.46
N ASN A 90 44.63 -26.65 -15.74
CA ASN A 90 43.88 -27.91 -15.90
C ASN A 90 42.72 -28.06 -14.88
N ALA A 91 42.46 -27.05 -14.02
CA ALA A 91 41.35 -27.13 -13.11
C ALA A 91 40.03 -26.87 -13.86
N PHE A 92 39.01 -27.70 -13.58
CA PHE A 92 37.69 -27.56 -14.14
C PHE A 92 36.61 -28.07 -13.14
N LEU A 93 35.46 -27.44 -13.15
CA LEU A 93 34.28 -27.90 -12.43
C LEU A 93 33.38 -28.77 -13.33
N PHE A 94 33.39 -28.51 -14.62
CA PHE A 94 32.65 -29.24 -15.63
C PHE A 94 33.59 -29.84 -16.67
N ALA A 95 33.47 -31.16 -16.90
CA ALA A 95 34.28 -31.86 -17.87
C ALA A 95 34.04 -31.33 -19.31
N GLN A 96 35.09 -31.23 -20.13
CA GLN A 96 34.96 -30.75 -21.50
C GLN A 96 33.96 -31.58 -22.32
N ALA A 97 33.98 -32.90 -22.16
CA ALA A 97 33.03 -33.80 -22.84
C ALA A 97 31.55 -33.50 -22.50
N LEU A 98 31.27 -33.03 -21.28
CA LEU A 98 29.92 -32.59 -20.91
C LEU A 98 29.55 -31.29 -21.63
N ILE A 99 30.47 -30.32 -21.69
CA ILE A 99 30.23 -29.05 -22.41
C ILE A 99 30.01 -29.32 -23.89
N ASP A 100 30.80 -30.20 -24.52
CA ASP A 100 30.68 -30.58 -25.94
C ASP A 100 29.35 -31.29 -26.21
N LYS A 101 28.86 -32.12 -25.27
CA LYS A 101 27.54 -32.73 -25.33
C LYS A 101 26.43 -31.66 -25.32
N TYR A 102 26.52 -30.64 -24.45
CA TYR A 102 25.56 -29.55 -24.38
C TYR A 102 25.58 -28.68 -25.66
N LYS A 103 26.69 -28.55 -26.35
CA LYS A 103 26.80 -27.85 -27.64
C LYS A 103 26.13 -28.57 -28.79
N THR A 104 26.06 -29.90 -28.73
CA THR A 104 25.64 -30.75 -29.84
C THR A 104 24.24 -31.37 -29.66
N THR A 105 23.71 -31.33 -28.45
CA THR A 105 22.43 -31.93 -28.11
C THR A 105 21.36 -30.83 -27.91
N ALA A 106 20.19 -31.04 -28.45
CA ALA A 106 19.06 -30.11 -28.23
C ALA A 106 18.75 -29.93 -26.74
N PRO A 107 18.54 -28.68 -26.27
CA PRO A 107 18.33 -28.41 -24.87
C PRO A 107 16.95 -28.93 -24.36
N ASN A 108 16.85 -29.06 -23.04
CA ASN A 108 15.59 -29.40 -22.30
C ASN A 108 15.08 -30.82 -22.61
N ASN A 109 15.95 -31.74 -22.82
CA ASN A 109 15.67 -33.17 -22.73
C ASN A 109 16.21 -33.77 -21.41
N LEU A 110 16.06 -35.06 -21.18
CA LEU A 110 16.56 -35.73 -19.96
C LEU A 110 18.06 -35.57 -19.71
N ASP A 111 18.85 -35.38 -20.78
CA ASP A 111 20.32 -35.35 -20.76
C ASP A 111 20.92 -33.96 -20.67
N VAL A 112 20.24 -32.96 -21.23
CA VAL A 112 20.75 -31.60 -21.41
C VAL A 112 19.73 -30.59 -20.89
N ILE A 113 20.07 -29.95 -19.79
CA ILE A 113 19.21 -29.01 -19.09
C ILE A 113 19.71 -27.57 -19.35
N ASP A 114 18.88 -26.75 -19.96
CA ASP A 114 19.13 -25.31 -20.14
C ASP A 114 17.89 -24.52 -19.73
N THR A 115 17.76 -24.32 -18.42
CA THR A 115 16.54 -23.73 -17.82
C THR A 115 16.53 -22.22 -18.01
N ASP A 116 15.50 -21.71 -18.66
CA ASP A 116 15.12 -20.31 -18.62
C ASP A 116 14.22 -20.04 -17.41
N TRP A 117 14.85 -19.74 -16.27
CA TRP A 117 14.17 -19.55 -15.00
C TRP A 117 13.15 -18.41 -15.02
N LEU A 118 13.51 -17.27 -15.64
CA LEU A 118 12.61 -16.10 -15.69
C LEU A 118 11.51 -16.27 -16.73
N GLY A 119 11.81 -16.85 -17.88
CA GLY A 119 10.80 -17.15 -18.89
C GLY A 119 9.73 -18.12 -18.38
N LEU A 120 10.13 -19.14 -17.62
CA LEU A 120 9.21 -20.08 -16.99
C LEU A 120 8.43 -19.45 -15.83
N LEU A 121 9.08 -18.63 -14.99
CA LEU A 121 8.47 -18.03 -13.80
C LEU A 121 7.50 -16.91 -14.16
N LEU A 122 7.83 -16.05 -15.14
CA LEU A 122 7.03 -14.89 -15.54
C LEU A 122 6.05 -15.23 -16.68
N SER A 123 5.58 -16.46 -16.71
CA SER A 123 4.70 -16.98 -17.77
C SER A 123 3.22 -16.58 -17.62
N ASN A 124 2.84 -15.94 -16.51
CA ASN A 124 1.46 -15.53 -16.28
C ASN A 124 1.10 -14.29 -17.10
N THR A 125 -0.19 -14.13 -17.43
CA THR A 125 -0.66 -13.08 -18.36
C THR A 125 -0.63 -11.66 -17.81
N GLY A 126 -0.48 -11.49 -16.48
CA GLY A 126 -0.47 -10.15 -15.87
C GLY A 126 -1.75 -9.32 -16.15
N LEU A 127 -2.90 -9.98 -16.29
CA LEU A 127 -4.15 -9.30 -16.66
C LEU A 127 -4.68 -8.47 -15.48
N MET A 128 -5.03 -7.21 -15.77
CA MET A 128 -5.67 -6.31 -14.82
C MET A 128 -6.95 -5.75 -15.42
N GLN A 129 -8.04 -5.80 -14.66
CA GLN A 129 -9.32 -5.19 -15.04
C GLN A 129 -9.87 -4.35 -13.90
N ASN A 130 -10.45 -3.21 -14.25
CA ASN A 130 -11.11 -2.31 -13.31
C ASN A 130 -12.47 -1.89 -13.90
N HIS A 131 -13.50 -1.90 -13.07
CA HIS A 131 -14.84 -1.46 -13.41
C HIS A 131 -15.32 -0.51 -12.32
N ASN A 132 -15.73 0.70 -12.70
CA ASN A 132 -16.23 1.71 -11.77
C ASN A 132 -17.56 2.26 -12.26
N VAL A 133 -18.57 2.22 -11.42
CA VAL A 133 -19.86 2.89 -11.61
C VAL A 133 -19.94 4.04 -10.61
N THR A 134 -20.26 5.23 -11.10
CA THR A 134 -20.44 6.43 -10.25
C THR A 134 -21.80 7.03 -10.51
N ILE A 135 -22.50 7.38 -9.43
CA ILE A 135 -23.76 8.11 -9.45
C ILE A 135 -23.51 9.47 -8.78
N ASN A 136 -23.81 10.53 -9.48
CA ASN A 136 -23.74 11.91 -9.02
C ASN A 136 -25.15 12.51 -9.10
N SER A 137 -25.80 12.73 -7.96
CA SER A 137 -27.15 13.30 -7.87
C SER A 137 -27.07 14.60 -7.09
N ALA A 138 -27.40 15.71 -7.72
CA ALA A 138 -27.36 17.02 -7.10
C ALA A 138 -28.68 17.75 -7.26
N GLY A 139 -29.23 18.21 -6.14
CA GLY A 139 -30.44 18.99 -6.02
C GLY A 139 -30.25 20.18 -5.07
N ASP A 140 -31.32 20.94 -4.83
CA ASP A 140 -31.23 22.16 -4.02
C ASP A 140 -30.88 21.87 -2.55
N ASN A 141 -31.43 20.78 -1.99
CA ASN A 141 -31.25 20.42 -0.58
C ASN A 141 -30.52 19.09 -0.36
N THR A 142 -30.30 18.31 -1.39
CA THR A 142 -29.71 16.98 -1.26
C THR A 142 -28.72 16.72 -2.38
N ASN A 143 -27.49 16.41 -2.00
CA ASN A 143 -26.43 16.02 -2.91
C ASN A 143 -25.92 14.64 -2.51
N ILE A 144 -25.86 13.71 -3.45
CA ILE A 144 -25.42 12.34 -3.20
C ILE A 144 -24.37 11.97 -4.25
N PHE A 145 -23.18 11.64 -3.79
CA PHE A 145 -22.16 10.95 -4.58
C PHE A 145 -22.08 9.50 -4.11
N ALA A 146 -22.26 8.57 -5.05
CA ALA A 146 -22.09 7.14 -4.79
C ALA A 146 -21.17 6.53 -5.86
N SER A 147 -20.33 5.58 -5.46
CA SER A 147 -19.51 4.81 -6.41
C SER A 147 -19.33 3.37 -5.94
N VAL A 148 -19.25 2.48 -6.91
CA VAL A 148 -18.88 1.07 -6.71
C VAL A 148 -17.75 0.75 -7.68
N THR A 149 -16.65 0.18 -7.16
CA THR A 149 -15.49 -0.19 -7.97
C THR A 149 -15.13 -1.65 -7.71
N TYR A 150 -14.83 -2.36 -8.78
CA TYR A 150 -14.22 -3.69 -8.77
C TYR A 150 -12.87 -3.66 -9.47
N LEU A 151 -11.84 -4.12 -8.81
CA LEU A 151 -10.49 -4.31 -9.34
C LEU A 151 -10.10 -5.78 -9.22
N ASN A 152 -9.59 -6.36 -10.29
CA ASN A 152 -8.94 -7.67 -10.29
C ASN A 152 -7.64 -7.58 -11.06
N GLN A 153 -6.55 -7.96 -10.41
CA GLN A 153 -5.19 -7.92 -10.96
C GLN A 153 -4.51 -9.27 -10.74
N GLN A 154 -3.98 -9.83 -11.80
CA GLN A 154 -3.10 -11.00 -11.77
C GLN A 154 -1.65 -10.53 -11.88
N GLY A 155 -0.78 -11.05 -11.03
CA GLY A 155 0.66 -10.82 -11.15
C GLY A 155 1.29 -11.71 -12.22
N LEU A 156 2.55 -11.42 -12.58
CA LEU A 156 3.32 -12.21 -13.54
C LEU A 156 3.79 -13.55 -12.96
N VAL A 157 4.02 -13.60 -11.65
CA VAL A 157 4.38 -14.82 -10.92
C VAL A 157 3.12 -15.63 -10.65
N PRO A 158 3.12 -16.96 -10.84
CA PRO A 158 2.00 -17.83 -10.50
C PRO A 158 1.53 -17.66 -9.05
N ASN A 159 0.24 -17.89 -8.80
CA ASN A 159 -0.39 -17.72 -7.48
C ASN A 159 -0.22 -16.33 -6.87
N ASN A 160 -0.07 -15.30 -7.70
CA ASN A 160 -0.04 -13.91 -7.26
C ASN A 160 -1.22 -13.14 -7.88
N SER A 161 -2.13 -12.66 -7.02
CA SER A 161 -3.29 -11.90 -7.47
C SER A 161 -3.82 -10.96 -6.40
N HIS A 162 -4.49 -9.89 -6.83
CA HIS A 162 -5.15 -8.94 -5.96
C HIS A 162 -6.56 -8.65 -6.49
N GLN A 163 -7.55 -8.74 -5.61
CA GLN A 163 -8.94 -8.36 -5.86
C GLN A 163 -9.37 -7.32 -4.85
N ARG A 164 -10.14 -6.31 -5.30
CA ARG A 164 -10.64 -5.25 -4.43
C ARG A 164 -12.05 -4.81 -4.87
N TYR A 165 -12.90 -4.62 -3.87
CA TYR A 165 -14.22 -4.01 -4.00
C TYR A 165 -14.23 -2.75 -3.16
N ASP A 166 -14.65 -1.64 -3.74
CA ASP A 166 -14.83 -0.37 -3.07
C ASP A 166 -16.28 0.10 -3.22
N ILE A 167 -16.90 0.48 -2.13
CA ILE A 167 -18.22 1.12 -2.12
C ILE A 167 -18.07 2.46 -1.40
N ARG A 168 -18.50 3.53 -2.03
CA ARG A 168 -18.50 4.85 -1.43
C ARG A 168 -19.87 5.49 -1.54
N PHE A 169 -20.28 6.14 -0.45
CA PHE A 169 -21.52 6.88 -0.38
C PHE A 169 -21.30 8.17 0.43
N ASN A 170 -21.41 9.32 -0.24
CA ASN A 170 -21.20 10.65 0.35
C ASN A 170 -22.49 11.47 0.19
N PRO A 171 -23.43 11.44 1.15
CA PRO A 171 -24.59 12.30 1.15
C PRO A 171 -24.29 13.64 1.80
N ASP A 172 -24.86 14.71 1.25
CA ASP A 172 -24.91 16.05 1.82
C ASP A 172 -26.36 16.53 1.85
N PHE A 173 -26.85 16.92 3.02
CA PHE A 173 -28.20 17.40 3.24
C PHE A 173 -28.17 18.83 3.75
N LYS A 174 -28.76 19.75 3.02
CA LYS A 174 -29.02 21.11 3.47
C LYS A 174 -30.39 21.13 4.16
N LEU A 175 -30.41 21.14 5.50
CA LEU A 175 -31.65 21.13 6.28
C LEU A 175 -32.34 22.51 6.23
N ASN A 176 -31.54 23.56 6.24
CA ASN A 176 -31.95 24.94 6.02
C ASN A 176 -30.72 25.80 5.65
N ASP A 177 -30.88 27.12 5.50
CA ASP A 177 -29.79 28.01 5.10
C ASP A 177 -28.63 28.09 6.12
N LYS A 178 -28.86 27.66 7.36
CA LYS A 178 -27.89 27.71 8.45
C LYS A 178 -27.27 26.36 8.79
N LEU A 179 -27.96 25.26 8.50
CA LEU A 179 -27.52 23.92 8.94
C LEU A 179 -27.48 22.94 7.77
N SER A 180 -26.34 22.33 7.60
CA SER A 180 -26.16 21.17 6.72
C SER A 180 -25.55 20.00 7.47
N ILE A 181 -25.90 18.78 7.06
CA ILE A 181 -25.35 17.51 7.54
C ILE A 181 -24.65 16.83 6.38
N ASN A 182 -23.48 16.29 6.63
CA ASN A 182 -22.72 15.54 5.64
C ASN A 182 -22.37 14.16 6.16
N GLY A 183 -22.44 13.18 5.26
CA GLY A 183 -22.07 11.82 5.53
C GLY A 183 -20.89 11.35 4.67
N LEU A 184 -20.26 10.28 5.11
CA LEU A 184 -19.35 9.47 4.33
C LEU A 184 -19.44 8.05 4.83
N LEU A 185 -19.71 7.13 3.92
CA LEU A 185 -19.51 5.70 4.11
C LEU A 185 -18.53 5.23 3.04
N ASN A 186 -17.44 4.62 3.46
CA ASN A 186 -16.50 3.95 2.56
C ASN A 186 -16.27 2.53 3.04
N ILE A 187 -16.57 1.56 2.19
CA ILE A 187 -16.31 0.14 2.44
C ILE A 187 -15.30 -0.33 1.42
N ASN A 188 -14.23 -0.92 1.91
CA ASN A 188 -13.20 -1.55 1.07
C ASN A 188 -13.05 -3.00 1.52
N SER A 189 -13.12 -3.93 0.57
CA SER A 189 -12.83 -5.35 0.80
C SER A 189 -11.79 -5.81 -0.19
N SER A 190 -10.64 -6.25 0.30
CA SER A 190 -9.54 -6.71 -0.55
C SER A 190 -9.09 -8.13 -0.18
N LYS A 191 -8.64 -8.86 -1.20
CA LYS A 191 -8.04 -10.18 -1.10
C LYS A 191 -6.78 -10.22 -1.94
N THR A 192 -5.66 -10.52 -1.29
CA THR A 192 -4.38 -10.75 -1.96
C THR A 192 -3.99 -12.21 -1.78
N ILE A 193 -3.59 -12.86 -2.85
CA ILE A 193 -3.01 -14.20 -2.86
C ILE A 193 -1.55 -14.06 -3.28
N ALA A 194 -0.65 -14.74 -2.60
CA ALA A 194 0.77 -14.82 -2.95
C ALA A 194 1.29 -16.23 -2.63
N PRO A 195 2.42 -16.67 -3.20
CA PRO A 195 3.10 -17.88 -2.77
C PRO A 195 3.42 -17.83 -1.27
N SER A 196 3.27 -18.97 -0.57
CA SER A 196 3.47 -19.00 0.90
C SER A 196 4.93 -19.06 1.33
N THR A 197 5.84 -19.42 0.42
CA THR A 197 7.27 -19.68 0.71
C THR A 197 8.19 -18.50 0.40
N GLY A 198 7.63 -17.37 -0.03
CA GLY A 198 8.34 -16.13 -0.29
C GLY A 198 7.50 -15.13 -1.07
N SER A 199 7.84 -13.84 -0.98
CA SER A 199 7.20 -12.83 -1.83
C SER A 199 7.54 -13.04 -3.31
N PRO A 200 6.70 -12.56 -4.25
CA PRO A 200 7.02 -12.62 -5.68
C PRO A 200 8.41 -12.07 -6.02
N GLU A 201 8.82 -10.96 -5.40
CA GLU A 201 10.13 -10.33 -5.61
C GLU A 201 11.27 -11.22 -5.10
N PHE A 202 11.05 -11.91 -3.97
CA PHE A 202 12.02 -12.87 -3.44
C PHE A 202 12.18 -14.04 -4.38
N ILE A 203 11.08 -14.59 -4.92
CA ILE A 203 11.09 -15.72 -5.86
C ILE A 203 11.80 -15.33 -7.18
N ILE A 204 11.53 -14.13 -7.70
CA ILE A 204 12.21 -13.59 -8.88
C ILE A 204 13.72 -13.47 -8.62
N ARG A 205 14.13 -12.93 -7.47
CA ARG A 205 15.56 -12.85 -7.12
C ARG A 205 16.21 -14.22 -7.01
N GLN A 206 15.50 -15.24 -6.50
CA GLN A 206 15.99 -16.62 -6.50
C GLN A 206 16.20 -17.12 -7.94
N ALA A 207 15.25 -16.88 -8.83
CA ALA A 207 15.33 -17.29 -10.23
C ALA A 207 16.50 -16.62 -10.99
N ILE A 208 16.77 -15.33 -10.73
CA ILE A 208 17.91 -14.61 -11.33
C ILE A 208 19.26 -15.21 -10.88
N GLY A 209 19.35 -15.65 -9.62
CA GLY A 209 20.58 -16.18 -9.05
C GLY A 209 20.88 -17.64 -9.40
N LEU A 210 20.02 -18.33 -10.16
CA LEU A 210 20.18 -19.73 -10.47
C LEU A 210 20.90 -19.97 -11.81
N PRO A 211 21.83 -20.95 -11.86
CA PRO A 211 22.46 -21.32 -13.10
C PRO A 211 21.49 -22.07 -14.03
N ALA A 212 21.65 -21.89 -15.33
CA ALA A 212 20.82 -22.53 -16.34
C ALA A 212 20.93 -24.07 -16.37
N VAL A 213 22.04 -24.63 -15.86
CA VAL A 213 22.29 -26.11 -15.72
C VAL A 213 21.41 -26.72 -14.62
N GLY A 214 20.76 -25.93 -13.79
CA GLY A 214 19.84 -26.41 -12.75
C GLY A 214 18.51 -26.88 -13.33
N GLY A 215 18.00 -28.00 -12.83
CA GLY A 215 16.70 -28.53 -13.24
C GLY A 215 15.54 -27.62 -12.83
N GLY A 216 14.79 -27.10 -13.78
CA GLY A 216 13.64 -26.25 -13.58
C GLY A 216 12.37 -27.06 -13.33
N LYS A 217 11.58 -27.24 -14.38
CA LYS A 217 10.32 -27.97 -14.39
C LYS A 217 10.32 -28.92 -15.59
N TYR A 218 10.22 -30.20 -15.33
CA TYR A 218 10.27 -31.22 -16.37
C TYR A 218 8.87 -31.59 -16.89
N GLY A 219 7.82 -31.23 -16.15
CA GLY A 219 6.44 -31.50 -16.49
C GLY A 219 5.48 -31.02 -15.37
N PRO A 220 4.17 -31.20 -15.54
CA PRO A 220 3.19 -30.86 -14.49
C PRO A 220 3.53 -31.54 -13.16
N GLY A 221 3.84 -30.75 -12.12
CA GLY A 221 4.18 -31.26 -10.80
C GLY A 221 5.57 -31.87 -10.65
N ILE A 222 6.41 -31.89 -11.67
CA ILE A 222 7.77 -32.48 -11.66
C ILE A 222 8.80 -31.36 -11.65
N TYR A 223 9.30 -31.00 -10.48
CA TYR A 223 10.25 -29.90 -10.28
C TYR A 223 11.66 -30.44 -10.02
N GLY A 224 12.65 -29.85 -10.67
CA GLY A 224 14.05 -30.24 -10.54
C GLY A 224 14.74 -29.63 -9.32
N THR A 225 16.00 -30.04 -9.09
CA THR A 225 16.81 -29.62 -7.94
C THR A 225 17.32 -28.18 -8.02
N ALA A 226 17.08 -27.48 -9.09
CA ALA A 226 17.58 -26.11 -9.35
C ALA A 226 19.11 -25.95 -9.21
N GLY A 227 19.86 -27.04 -9.14
CA GLY A 227 21.33 -27.00 -9.00
C GLY A 227 21.81 -26.47 -7.63
N GLN A 228 20.93 -26.45 -6.62
CA GLN A 228 21.27 -26.00 -5.25
C GLN A 228 21.18 -27.15 -4.24
N THR A 229 22.03 -27.10 -3.22
CA THR A 229 22.08 -28.12 -2.16
C THR A 229 20.83 -28.20 -1.30
N ASN A 230 20.04 -27.12 -1.24
CA ASN A 230 18.81 -27.07 -0.45
C ASN A 230 17.55 -27.42 -1.25
N ASN A 231 17.67 -27.86 -2.49
CA ASN A 231 16.57 -28.24 -3.38
C ASN A 231 15.51 -27.14 -3.60
N ARG A 232 15.85 -25.88 -3.36
CA ARG A 232 14.91 -24.75 -3.52
C ARG A 232 14.72 -24.44 -5.01
N ASN A 233 13.53 -24.70 -5.51
CA ASN A 233 13.16 -24.43 -6.89
C ASN A 233 12.15 -23.28 -6.95
N PRO A 234 12.45 -22.12 -7.61
CA PRO A 234 11.55 -20.97 -7.68
C PRO A 234 10.20 -21.28 -8.35
N LEU A 235 10.16 -22.19 -9.31
CA LEU A 235 8.91 -22.60 -9.95
C LEU A 235 8.03 -23.39 -8.99
N ALA A 236 8.63 -24.32 -8.22
CA ALA A 236 7.93 -25.04 -7.16
C ALA A 236 7.42 -24.10 -6.08
N MET A 237 8.22 -23.08 -5.69
CA MET A 237 7.81 -22.02 -4.76
C MET A 237 6.59 -21.29 -5.23
N ALA A 238 6.57 -20.87 -6.50
CA ALA A 238 5.49 -20.07 -7.06
C ALA A 238 4.23 -20.91 -7.33
N GLU A 239 4.36 -22.14 -7.79
CA GLU A 239 3.24 -22.92 -8.31
C GLU A 239 2.64 -23.90 -7.28
N ALA A 240 3.48 -24.58 -6.50
CA ALA A 240 3.10 -25.80 -5.79
C ALA A 240 3.28 -25.76 -4.26
N ALA A 241 4.22 -24.96 -3.75
CA ALA A 241 4.57 -24.95 -2.33
C ALA A 241 3.54 -24.26 -1.42
N GLY A 242 2.35 -24.01 -1.93
CA GLY A 242 1.22 -23.44 -1.19
C GLY A 242 1.06 -21.93 -1.37
N THR A 243 0.01 -21.39 -0.75
CA THR A 243 -0.35 -19.97 -0.88
C THR A 243 -0.57 -19.31 0.46
N SER A 244 -0.28 -18.00 0.49
CA SER A 244 -0.67 -17.06 1.53
C SER A 244 -1.83 -16.23 1.01
N VAL A 245 -2.94 -16.21 1.76
CA VAL A 245 -4.13 -15.41 1.45
C VAL A 245 -4.29 -14.36 2.53
N SER A 246 -4.20 -13.09 2.14
CA SER A 246 -4.50 -11.94 3.02
C SER A 246 -5.82 -11.33 2.60
N ARG A 247 -6.70 -11.07 3.57
CA ARG A 247 -7.94 -10.32 3.37
C ARG A 247 -7.95 -9.13 4.30
N ASN A 248 -8.38 -8.00 3.78
CA ASN A 248 -8.58 -6.80 4.59
C ASN A 248 -9.95 -6.20 4.26
N ASN A 249 -10.80 -6.08 5.29
CA ASN A 249 -12.08 -5.41 5.17
C ASN A 249 -12.02 -4.13 6.00
N THR A 250 -12.29 -3.00 5.38
CA THR A 250 -12.27 -1.69 6.01
C THR A 250 -13.61 -1.02 5.82
N MET A 251 -14.13 -0.42 6.87
CA MET A 251 -15.31 0.44 6.83
C MET A 251 -14.98 1.77 7.53
N LEU A 252 -15.09 2.87 6.81
CA LEU A 252 -15.00 4.21 7.33
C LEU A 252 -16.37 4.87 7.25
N THR A 253 -16.89 5.24 8.39
CA THR A 253 -18.14 6.02 8.52
C THR A 253 -17.82 7.38 9.13
N LYS A 254 -18.35 8.44 8.54
CA LYS A 254 -18.27 9.80 9.08
C LYS A 254 -19.64 10.45 8.99
N VAL A 255 -20.03 11.10 10.07
CA VAL A 255 -21.21 11.99 10.11
C VAL A 255 -20.73 13.34 10.65
N GLY A 256 -21.01 14.38 9.90
CA GLY A 256 -20.63 15.74 10.26
C GLY A 256 -21.75 16.73 10.04
N PHE A 257 -21.60 17.89 10.63
CA PHE A 257 -22.49 19.02 10.45
C PHE A 257 -21.70 20.30 10.20
N ASN A 258 -22.32 21.23 9.51
CA ASN A 258 -21.88 22.60 9.37
C ASN A 258 -23.02 23.52 9.74
N TYR A 259 -22.81 24.39 10.74
CA TYR A 259 -23.81 25.30 11.27
C TYR A 259 -23.33 26.75 11.19
N LYS A 260 -24.12 27.61 10.55
CA LYS A 260 -23.88 29.04 10.37
C LYS A 260 -24.93 29.84 11.11
N PRO A 261 -24.81 30.02 12.45
CA PRO A 261 -25.79 30.77 13.25
C PRO A 261 -25.96 32.21 12.78
N VAL A 262 -24.83 32.83 12.38
CA VAL A 262 -24.74 34.19 11.81
C VAL A 262 -23.78 34.21 10.64
N ASN A 263 -23.84 35.21 9.77
CA ASN A 263 -23.08 35.27 8.51
C ASN A 263 -21.55 35.14 8.67
N ASN A 264 -21.01 35.54 9.81
CA ASN A 264 -19.55 35.57 10.04
C ASN A 264 -19.03 34.39 10.88
N LEU A 265 -19.90 33.51 11.37
CA LEU A 265 -19.55 32.40 12.25
C LEU A 265 -20.00 31.09 11.63
N GLU A 266 -19.06 30.17 11.50
CA GLU A 266 -19.26 28.80 11.03
C GLU A 266 -18.76 27.84 12.11
N ILE A 267 -19.62 26.90 12.51
CA ILE A 267 -19.33 25.84 13.48
C ILE A 267 -19.40 24.50 12.75
N GLU A 268 -18.36 23.75 12.79
CA GLU A 268 -18.27 22.43 12.17
C GLU A 268 -17.95 21.37 13.23
N GLY A 269 -18.53 20.22 13.06
CA GLY A 269 -18.18 19.07 13.87
C GLY A 269 -18.41 17.79 13.12
N TYR A 270 -17.67 16.76 13.49
CA TYR A 270 -17.91 15.42 13.00
C TYR A 270 -17.51 14.34 14.00
N TRP A 271 -18.17 13.22 13.87
CA TRP A 271 -17.75 11.92 14.36
C TRP A 271 -17.33 11.06 13.17
N ALA A 272 -16.21 10.35 13.29
CA ALA A 272 -15.76 9.37 12.31
C ALA A 272 -15.31 8.09 13.01
N ARG A 273 -15.69 6.95 12.43
CA ARG A 273 -15.22 5.64 12.90
C ARG A 273 -14.70 4.84 11.74
N GLU A 274 -13.44 4.43 11.85
CA GLU A 274 -12.77 3.52 10.95
C GLU A 274 -12.60 2.17 11.66
N PHE A 275 -13.06 1.11 11.00
CA PHE A 275 -12.98 -0.25 11.49
C PHE A 275 -12.33 -1.09 10.39
N TRP A 276 -11.27 -1.84 10.70
CA TRP A 276 -10.67 -2.73 9.72
C TRP A 276 -10.20 -4.03 10.36
N THR A 277 -10.35 -5.13 9.58
CA THR A 277 -10.11 -6.48 10.04
C THR A 277 -9.19 -7.21 9.05
N PRO A 278 -7.86 -7.00 9.14
CA PRO A 278 -6.94 -7.82 8.39
C PRO A 278 -6.94 -9.25 8.94
N ASN A 279 -7.02 -10.22 8.02
CA ASN A 279 -6.86 -11.62 8.35
C ASN A 279 -5.94 -12.28 7.32
N GLY A 280 -5.14 -13.23 7.79
CA GLY A 280 -4.17 -13.95 6.98
C GLY A 280 -4.29 -15.45 7.18
N LYS A 281 -4.12 -16.21 6.10
CA LYS A 281 -3.98 -17.66 6.11
C LYS A 281 -2.85 -18.04 5.17
N SER A 282 -1.78 -18.60 5.71
CA SER A 282 -0.61 -19.04 4.95
C SER A 282 -0.40 -20.53 5.14
N PHE A 283 -0.51 -21.29 4.05
CA PHE A 283 -0.31 -22.74 4.07
C PHE A 283 0.88 -23.12 3.20
N VAL A 284 1.92 -23.66 3.82
CA VAL A 284 3.12 -24.18 3.19
C VAL A 284 2.96 -25.68 2.94
N LYS A 285 3.13 -26.10 1.70
CA LYS A 285 3.07 -27.49 1.24
C LYS A 285 4.45 -28.00 0.87
N ASN A 286 4.67 -29.27 1.09
CA ASN A 286 5.83 -29.96 0.57
C ASN A 286 5.66 -30.22 -0.93
N VAL A 287 6.76 -30.07 -1.67
CA VAL A 287 6.84 -30.37 -3.09
C VAL A 287 7.95 -31.38 -3.30
N ASP A 288 7.65 -32.43 -4.03
CA ASP A 288 8.65 -33.44 -4.40
C ASP A 288 9.61 -32.89 -5.44
N ILE A 289 10.90 -33.16 -5.25
CA ILE A 289 11.98 -32.68 -6.12
C ILE A 289 12.63 -33.90 -6.80
N TYR A 290 12.89 -33.74 -8.09
CA TYR A 290 13.29 -34.82 -8.97
C TYR A 290 14.59 -34.52 -9.70
N VAL A 291 15.25 -35.59 -10.15
CA VAL A 291 16.35 -35.56 -11.14
C VAL A 291 16.01 -36.50 -12.30
N PRO A 292 16.49 -36.22 -13.52
CA PRO A 292 16.34 -37.13 -14.64
C PRO A 292 17.04 -38.47 -14.38
N ASN A 293 16.39 -39.57 -14.76
CA ASN A 293 16.97 -40.91 -14.78
C ASN A 293 17.06 -41.44 -16.20
N LEU A 294 18.28 -41.44 -16.73
CA LEU A 294 18.54 -41.84 -18.12
C LEU A 294 18.37 -43.35 -18.38
N ALA A 295 18.49 -44.19 -17.33
CA ALA A 295 18.29 -45.62 -17.46
C ALA A 295 16.83 -46.02 -17.63
N THR A 296 15.94 -45.29 -16.96
CA THR A 296 14.50 -45.53 -17.01
C THR A 296 13.76 -44.60 -17.96
N LEU A 297 14.47 -43.61 -18.53
CA LEU A 297 13.91 -42.49 -19.30
C LEU A 297 12.80 -41.74 -18.52
N GLY A 298 12.94 -41.65 -17.20
CA GLY A 298 11.99 -41.05 -16.26
C GLY A 298 12.64 -40.06 -15.30
N TYR A 299 12.04 -39.91 -14.13
CA TYR A 299 12.52 -39.00 -13.09
C TYR A 299 12.51 -39.71 -11.73
N ASP A 300 13.63 -39.63 -11.01
CA ASP A 300 13.75 -40.12 -9.64
C ASP A 300 13.52 -39.01 -8.64
N LYS A 301 12.67 -39.29 -7.65
CA LYS A 301 12.49 -38.39 -6.51
C LYS A 301 13.75 -38.42 -5.64
N VAL A 302 14.36 -37.25 -5.46
CA VAL A 302 15.61 -37.10 -4.68
C VAL A 302 15.41 -36.32 -3.39
N GLY A 303 14.25 -35.73 -3.18
CA GLY A 303 13.97 -34.97 -1.97
C GLY A 303 12.58 -34.34 -1.96
N VAL A 304 12.38 -33.55 -0.93
CA VAL A 304 11.16 -32.76 -0.71
C VAL A 304 11.56 -31.35 -0.28
N TRP A 305 10.89 -30.35 -0.80
CA TRP A 305 11.09 -28.96 -0.39
C TRP A 305 9.75 -28.21 -0.29
N PRO A 306 9.54 -27.35 0.73
CA PRO A 306 10.31 -27.29 1.99
C PRO A 306 10.15 -28.56 2.80
N GLY A 307 11.06 -28.80 3.74
CA GLY A 307 11.09 -30.06 4.50
C GLY A 307 9.92 -30.26 5.49
N SER A 308 9.13 -29.24 5.75
CA SER A 308 7.99 -29.29 6.67
C SER A 308 6.80 -28.52 6.13
N THR A 309 5.62 -29.10 6.25
CA THR A 309 4.35 -28.39 6.01
C THR A 309 4.00 -27.51 7.21
N SER A 310 3.41 -26.35 6.97
CA SER A 310 2.95 -25.47 8.05
C SER A 310 1.73 -24.68 7.64
N LEU A 311 0.85 -24.44 8.62
CA LEU A 311 -0.28 -23.52 8.49
C LEU A 311 -0.18 -22.44 9.55
N GLY A 312 -0.24 -21.19 9.12
CA GLY A 312 -0.39 -20.02 9.98
C GLY A 312 -1.70 -19.30 9.67
N GLU A 313 -2.44 -18.93 10.70
CA GLU A 313 -3.63 -18.09 10.60
C GLU A 313 -3.51 -16.90 11.55
N SER A 314 -3.93 -15.73 11.09
CA SER A 314 -3.95 -14.50 11.90
C SER A 314 -5.24 -13.73 11.66
N TYR A 315 -5.72 -13.10 12.71
CA TYR A 315 -6.88 -12.23 12.69
C TYR A 315 -6.62 -11.03 13.61
N SER A 316 -6.96 -9.84 13.16
CA SER A 316 -6.96 -8.68 14.04
C SER A 316 -8.14 -7.76 13.77
N THR A 317 -8.50 -7.03 14.81
CA THR A 317 -9.52 -5.98 14.78
C THR A 317 -8.86 -4.66 15.14
N ASN A 318 -9.10 -3.66 14.34
CA ASN A 318 -8.59 -2.32 14.55
C ASN A 318 -9.76 -1.35 14.47
N VAL A 319 -9.87 -0.48 15.46
CA VAL A 319 -10.92 0.53 15.51
C VAL A 319 -10.30 1.89 15.80
N ARG A 320 -10.61 2.87 14.97
CA ARG A 320 -10.24 4.26 15.21
C ARG A 320 -11.51 5.10 15.27
N THR A 321 -11.69 5.82 16.35
CA THR A 321 -12.80 6.76 16.52
C THR A 321 -12.25 8.16 16.64
N THR A 322 -12.78 9.10 15.86
CA THR A 322 -12.34 10.50 15.86
C THR A 322 -13.55 11.40 16.10
N TYR A 323 -13.40 12.34 16.99
CA TYR A 323 -14.32 13.46 17.19
C TYR A 323 -13.59 14.76 16.89
N LEU A 324 -14.24 15.66 16.19
CA LEU A 324 -13.75 17.01 15.93
C LEU A 324 -14.87 18.00 16.08
N ALA A 325 -14.57 19.11 16.75
CA ALA A 325 -15.42 20.30 16.76
C ALA A 325 -14.56 21.54 16.58
N GLN A 326 -14.98 22.45 15.70
CA GLN A 326 -14.27 23.71 15.45
C GLN A 326 -15.24 24.84 15.12
N ALA A 327 -14.82 26.06 15.42
CA ALA A 327 -15.53 27.27 15.07
C ALA A 327 -14.61 28.19 14.28
N THR A 328 -15.12 28.77 13.21
CA THR A 328 -14.45 29.76 12.37
C THR A 328 -15.25 31.04 12.37
N TRP A 329 -14.62 32.14 12.83
CA TRP A 329 -15.19 33.48 12.68
C TRP A 329 -14.36 34.24 11.63
N SER A 330 -15.04 34.90 10.69
CA SER A 330 -14.38 35.68 9.65
C SER A 330 -15.11 36.98 9.38
N LYS A 331 -14.36 38.07 9.30
CA LYS A 331 -14.93 39.41 9.03
C LYS A 331 -13.98 40.24 8.19
N ARG A 332 -14.53 40.93 7.21
CA ARG A 332 -13.84 41.96 6.42
C ARG A 332 -14.39 43.34 6.77
N PHE A 333 -13.50 44.29 6.99
CA PHE A 333 -13.85 45.68 7.26
C PHE A 333 -12.80 46.60 6.58
N GLY A 334 -13.26 47.29 5.53
CA GLY A 334 -12.35 48.04 4.64
C GLY A 334 -11.30 47.17 4.02
N ALA A 335 -10.02 47.56 4.12
CA ALA A 335 -8.88 46.80 3.62
C ALA A 335 -8.46 45.62 4.52
N ASN A 336 -9.06 45.50 5.72
CA ASN A 336 -8.70 44.48 6.71
C ASN A 336 -9.60 43.26 6.60
N SER A 337 -9.02 42.07 6.64
CA SER A 337 -9.71 40.78 6.74
C SER A 337 -9.12 39.96 7.86
N ILE A 338 -9.96 39.53 8.80
CA ILE A 338 -9.58 38.67 9.93
C ILE A 338 -10.33 37.38 9.83
N LYS A 339 -9.61 36.26 10.03
CA LYS A 339 -10.20 34.93 10.20
C LYS A 339 -9.61 34.27 11.44
N LEU A 340 -10.46 33.93 12.40
CA LEU A 340 -10.14 33.21 13.61
C LEU A 340 -10.72 31.80 13.51
N LEU A 341 -9.93 30.79 13.81
CA LEU A 341 -10.38 29.41 13.93
C LEU A 341 -9.92 28.87 15.28
N GLY A 342 -10.80 28.19 15.98
CA GLY A 342 -10.47 27.44 17.19
C GLY A 342 -11.17 26.10 17.17
N GLY A 343 -10.52 25.05 17.65
CA GLY A 343 -11.10 23.72 17.61
C GLY A 343 -10.42 22.74 18.56
N ALA A 344 -11.11 21.60 18.73
CA ALA A 344 -10.63 20.45 19.47
C ALA A 344 -10.85 19.18 18.68
N GLN A 345 -9.95 18.24 18.83
CA GLN A 345 -10.01 16.93 18.22
C GLN A 345 -9.58 15.87 19.22
N THR A 346 -10.29 14.74 19.26
CA THR A 346 -9.83 13.54 19.95
C THR A 346 -9.81 12.36 18.99
N GLU A 347 -8.91 11.45 19.22
CA GLU A 347 -8.81 10.20 18.49
C GLU A 347 -8.49 9.07 19.48
N GLU A 348 -9.27 8.03 19.41
CA GLU A 348 -9.07 6.78 20.14
C GLU A 348 -8.79 5.67 19.13
N PHE A 349 -7.80 4.84 19.45
CA PHE A 349 -7.44 3.69 18.63
C PHE A 349 -7.31 2.46 19.50
N THR A 350 -8.04 1.40 19.12
CA THR A 350 -7.96 0.08 19.74
C THR A 350 -7.49 -0.95 18.73
N TYR A 351 -6.59 -1.81 19.17
CA TYR A 351 -6.10 -2.96 18.45
C TYR A 351 -6.30 -4.21 19.28
N SER A 352 -6.76 -5.29 18.65
CA SER A 352 -6.76 -6.64 19.20
C SER A 352 -6.43 -7.63 18.10
N GLY A 353 -5.51 -8.55 18.36
CA GLY A 353 -5.06 -9.53 17.39
C GLY A 353 -4.74 -10.87 18.02
N ILE A 354 -4.97 -11.94 17.24
CA ILE A 354 -4.62 -13.31 17.56
C ILE A 354 -3.96 -13.95 16.35
N SER A 355 -3.00 -14.82 16.59
CA SER A 355 -2.41 -15.69 15.57
C SER A 355 -2.21 -17.10 16.12
N ALA A 356 -2.29 -18.07 15.24
CA ALA A 356 -1.98 -19.46 15.57
C ALA A 356 -1.28 -20.14 14.39
N SER A 357 -0.40 -21.08 14.68
CA SER A 357 0.24 -21.90 13.64
C SER A 357 0.46 -23.34 14.10
N ARG A 358 0.50 -24.23 13.14
CA ARG A 358 0.88 -25.63 13.30
C ARG A 358 1.73 -26.12 12.16
N THR A 359 2.49 -27.18 12.42
CA THR A 359 3.29 -27.92 11.43
C THR A 359 2.80 -29.36 11.30
N GLY A 360 3.36 -30.12 10.35
CA GLY A 360 3.11 -31.56 10.24
C GLY A 360 1.74 -31.92 9.66
N PHE A 361 1.40 -31.35 8.51
CA PHE A 361 0.15 -31.67 7.79
C PHE A 361 0.37 -32.84 6.83
N LEU A 362 -0.34 -33.95 7.05
CA LEU A 362 -0.29 -35.12 6.18
C LEU A 362 -1.12 -34.92 4.90
N ASN A 363 -2.27 -34.24 5.00
CA ASN A 363 -3.12 -33.95 3.85
C ASN A 363 -2.97 -32.49 3.39
N PRO A 364 -2.32 -32.27 2.23
CA PRO A 364 -2.09 -30.90 1.72
C PRO A 364 -3.37 -30.22 1.20
N ASN A 365 -4.51 -30.92 1.14
CA ASN A 365 -5.77 -30.36 0.64
C ASN A 365 -6.72 -29.93 1.77
N GLN A 366 -6.34 -30.17 3.03
CA GLN A 366 -7.16 -29.82 4.20
C GLN A 366 -6.38 -28.94 5.18
N PRO A 367 -6.21 -27.64 4.88
CA PRO A 367 -5.45 -26.70 5.72
C PRO A 367 -6.29 -26.20 6.90
N TYR A 368 -6.50 -27.06 7.89
CA TYR A 368 -7.15 -26.74 9.15
C TYR A 368 -6.15 -26.94 10.31
N LEU A 369 -6.02 -25.95 11.19
CA LEU A 369 -5.05 -25.99 12.30
C LEU A 369 -5.16 -27.27 13.14
N SER A 370 -6.38 -27.79 13.34
CA SER A 370 -6.63 -29.02 14.10
C SER A 370 -6.01 -30.29 13.48
N LEU A 371 -5.67 -30.27 12.18
CA LEU A 371 -5.11 -31.42 11.46
C LEU A 371 -3.58 -31.45 11.43
N GLY A 372 -2.90 -30.40 11.90
CA GLY A 372 -1.46 -30.42 12.07
C GLY A 372 -1.05 -31.28 13.27
N SER A 373 -0.07 -32.17 13.09
CA SER A 373 0.44 -33.07 14.13
C SER A 373 1.70 -32.58 14.84
N GLY A 374 2.35 -31.56 14.28
CA GLY A 374 3.61 -31.02 14.77
C GLY A 374 3.44 -29.81 15.71
N ASN A 375 4.45 -28.96 15.75
CA ASN A 375 4.54 -27.81 16.66
C ASN A 375 3.30 -26.93 16.62
N ILE A 376 2.83 -26.57 17.82
CA ILE A 376 1.72 -25.63 18.05
C ILE A 376 2.33 -24.32 18.50
N ASN A 377 1.91 -23.22 17.88
CA ASN A 377 2.27 -21.89 18.32
C ASN A 377 1.03 -20.98 18.27
N ASN A 378 0.90 -20.09 19.27
CA ASN A 378 -0.13 -19.07 19.29
C ASN A 378 0.42 -17.79 19.95
N ALA A 379 -0.17 -16.66 19.58
CA ALA A 379 0.11 -15.37 20.19
C ALA A 379 -1.14 -14.50 20.10
N GLY A 380 -1.27 -13.60 21.08
CA GLY A 380 -2.31 -12.58 21.10
C GLY A 380 -1.77 -11.29 21.70
N SER A 381 -2.28 -10.16 21.23
CA SER A 381 -1.99 -8.85 21.78
C SER A 381 -3.15 -7.91 21.62
N ALA A 382 -3.26 -6.97 22.55
CA ALA A 382 -4.22 -5.87 22.49
C ALA A 382 -3.57 -4.61 23.08
N TYR A 383 -3.92 -3.46 22.50
CA TYR A 383 -3.54 -2.17 23.06
C TYR A 383 -4.51 -1.07 22.65
N GLU A 384 -4.51 -0.02 23.43
CA GLU A 384 -5.29 1.18 23.18
C GLU A 384 -4.38 2.41 23.20
N THR A 385 -4.69 3.38 22.35
CA THR A 385 -4.02 4.68 22.36
C THR A 385 -5.04 5.78 22.15
N ALA A 386 -4.80 6.92 22.83
CA ALA A 386 -5.62 8.10 22.68
C ALA A 386 -4.76 9.33 22.36
N LEU A 387 -5.31 10.21 21.53
CA LEU A 387 -4.77 11.52 21.21
C LEU A 387 -5.85 12.56 21.46
N ALA A 388 -5.46 13.70 22.04
CA ALA A 388 -6.33 14.85 22.15
C ALA A 388 -5.55 16.11 21.74
N GLY A 389 -6.20 17.04 21.07
CA GLY A 389 -5.55 18.27 20.63
C GLY A 389 -6.50 19.44 20.60
N PHE A 390 -6.01 20.57 21.09
CA PHE A 390 -6.68 21.88 20.96
C PHE A 390 -5.85 22.75 20.04
N TYR A 391 -6.50 23.48 19.16
CA TYR A 391 -5.79 24.34 18.20
C TYR A 391 -6.51 25.63 17.94
N ALA A 392 -5.71 26.66 17.65
CA ALA A 392 -6.22 27.95 17.22
C ALA A 392 -5.39 28.50 16.07
N ARG A 393 -6.03 29.26 15.19
CA ARG A 393 -5.38 29.94 14.05
C ARG A 393 -5.94 31.35 13.91
N LEU A 394 -5.08 32.30 13.75
CA LEU A 394 -5.39 33.66 13.34
C LEU A 394 -4.79 33.91 11.95
N ASN A 395 -5.66 34.26 10.99
CA ASN A 395 -5.22 34.82 9.70
C ASN A 395 -5.61 36.29 9.66
N TYR A 396 -4.66 37.14 9.30
CA TYR A 396 -4.86 38.56 9.03
C TYR A 396 -4.39 38.90 7.61
N ASN A 397 -5.21 39.60 6.87
CA ASN A 397 -4.91 40.04 5.52
C ASN A 397 -5.23 41.54 5.44
N TYR A 398 -4.24 42.33 4.99
CA TYR A 398 -4.37 43.75 4.75
C TYR A 398 -4.25 44.03 3.26
N ASP A 399 -5.25 44.70 2.67
CA ASP A 399 -5.35 45.14 1.28
C ASP A 399 -5.09 44.03 0.23
N ASP A 400 -5.32 42.78 0.60
CA ASP A 400 -4.98 41.59 -0.22
C ASP A 400 -3.51 41.57 -0.70
N LYS A 401 -2.62 42.33 0.01
CA LYS A 401 -1.18 42.44 -0.24
C LYS A 401 -0.34 41.83 0.85
N TYR A 402 -0.72 42.02 2.12
CA TYR A 402 0.04 41.59 3.29
C TYR A 402 -0.74 40.53 4.05
N PHE A 403 -0.12 39.38 4.28
CA PHE A 403 -0.73 38.24 4.90
C PHE A 403 0.08 37.83 6.13
N PHE A 404 -0.58 37.61 7.24
CA PHE A 404 0.00 37.12 8.49
C PHE A 404 -0.86 35.95 8.99
N GLU A 405 -0.22 34.88 9.42
CA GLU A 405 -0.85 33.74 10.03
C GLU A 405 -0.08 33.34 11.28
N VAL A 406 -0.80 33.08 12.36
CA VAL A 406 -0.27 32.50 13.61
C VAL A 406 -1.12 31.31 13.96
N ASN A 407 -0.49 30.19 14.27
CA ASN A 407 -1.14 28.98 14.73
C ASN A 407 -0.53 28.55 16.09
N GLY A 408 -1.37 28.00 16.93
CA GLY A 408 -0.96 27.30 18.12
C GLY A 408 -1.73 26.00 18.23
N ARG A 409 -1.02 24.92 18.55
CA ARG A 409 -1.65 23.63 18.82
C ARG A 409 -1.07 23.01 20.09
N TYR A 410 -1.96 22.47 20.93
CA TYR A 410 -1.60 21.79 22.17
C TYR A 410 -2.11 20.36 22.11
N ASP A 411 -1.21 19.38 21.91
CA ASP A 411 -1.51 17.98 21.72
C ASP A 411 -1.06 17.13 22.89
N GLY A 412 -1.93 16.21 23.31
CA GLY A 412 -1.66 15.19 24.31
C GLY A 412 -1.74 13.79 23.70
N SER A 413 -0.87 12.90 24.15
CA SER A 413 -0.82 11.50 23.70
C SER A 413 -0.66 10.55 24.89
N SER A 414 -1.51 9.50 24.93
CA SER A 414 -1.41 8.43 25.93
C SER A 414 -0.16 7.56 25.81
N ARG A 415 0.63 7.74 24.75
CA ARG A 415 1.90 7.00 24.55
C ARG A 415 3.06 7.53 25.40
N PHE A 416 2.92 8.74 25.93
CA PHE A 416 3.91 9.34 26.80
C PHE A 416 3.51 9.19 28.27
N SER A 417 4.50 9.02 29.15
CA SER A 417 4.29 8.79 30.58
C SER A 417 3.67 10.01 31.28
N GLN A 418 2.67 9.77 32.11
CA GLN A 418 2.10 10.78 33.02
C GLN A 418 3.10 11.23 34.08
N GLU A 419 3.90 10.29 34.60
CA GLU A 419 4.85 10.56 35.67
C GLU A 419 5.94 11.59 35.32
N LEU A 420 6.19 11.77 34.01
CA LEU A 420 7.20 12.72 33.50
C LEU A 420 6.60 14.06 33.07
N ASP A 421 5.30 14.26 33.23
CA ASP A 421 4.56 15.47 32.77
C ASP A 421 4.80 15.81 31.28
N LYS A 422 5.07 14.78 30.46
CA LYS A 422 5.44 14.90 29.05
C LYS A 422 4.34 14.48 28.08
N GLN A 423 3.13 14.25 28.56
CA GLN A 423 2.01 13.83 27.69
C GLN A 423 1.56 14.93 26.73
N TRP A 424 1.76 16.17 27.11
CA TRP A 424 1.29 17.32 26.37
C TRP A 424 2.42 18.16 25.80
N GLY A 425 2.30 18.55 24.53
CA GLY A 425 3.24 19.40 23.82
C GLY A 425 2.56 20.59 23.15
N PHE A 426 3.23 21.76 23.16
CA PHE A 426 2.75 22.95 22.47
C PHE A 426 3.55 23.18 21.19
N PHE A 427 2.86 23.36 20.07
CA PHE A 427 3.41 23.48 18.71
C PHE A 427 2.97 24.81 18.08
N PRO A 428 3.72 25.89 18.29
CA PRO A 428 3.44 27.18 17.65
C PRO A 428 3.99 27.25 16.25
N SER A 429 3.32 28.02 15.38
CA SER A 429 3.86 28.40 14.07
C SER A 429 3.37 29.77 13.65
N ALA A 430 4.17 30.44 12.82
CA ALA A 430 3.85 31.75 12.23
C ALA A 430 4.29 31.81 10.78
N SER A 431 3.56 32.54 9.94
CA SER A 431 3.96 32.85 8.59
C SER A 431 3.58 34.26 8.18
N ALA A 432 4.36 34.84 7.27
CA ALA A 432 4.08 36.12 6.65
C ALA A 432 4.23 36.03 5.14
N GLY A 433 3.43 36.81 4.42
CA GLY A 433 3.46 36.86 2.96
C GLY A 433 3.19 38.27 2.47
N TRP A 434 3.88 38.66 1.39
CA TRP A 434 3.73 39.94 0.75
C TRP A 434 3.64 39.78 -0.77
N ILE A 435 2.52 40.24 -1.36
CA ILE A 435 2.33 40.26 -2.81
C ILE A 435 2.87 41.60 -3.32
N PHE A 436 4.18 41.66 -3.56
CA PHE A 436 4.84 42.87 -4.00
C PHE A 436 4.42 43.32 -5.42
N SER A 437 3.92 42.41 -6.26
CA SER A 437 3.41 42.77 -7.58
C SER A 437 2.14 43.63 -7.55
N ARG A 438 1.48 43.75 -6.39
CA ARG A 438 0.31 44.64 -6.21
C ARG A 438 0.67 46.02 -5.69
N GLU A 439 1.96 46.30 -5.50
CA GLU A 439 2.40 47.61 -5.05
C GLU A 439 2.53 48.59 -6.22
N ASN A 440 2.31 49.86 -5.94
CA ASN A 440 2.35 50.90 -6.95
C ASN A 440 3.73 51.00 -7.65
N PHE A 441 4.84 50.77 -6.94
CA PHE A 441 6.18 50.78 -7.51
C PHE A 441 6.42 49.65 -8.53
N PHE A 442 5.60 48.62 -8.50
CA PHE A 442 5.71 47.47 -9.40
C PHE A 442 4.88 47.62 -10.69
N ALA A 443 4.01 48.63 -10.76
CA ALA A 443 3.06 48.81 -11.87
C ALA A 443 3.74 48.84 -13.26
N GLY A 444 4.96 49.41 -13.36
CA GLY A 444 5.73 49.41 -14.61
C GLY A 444 6.23 48.07 -15.11
N LEU A 445 6.27 47.05 -14.25
CA LEU A 445 6.72 45.70 -14.57
C LEU A 445 5.57 44.70 -14.73
N SER A 446 4.31 45.13 -14.55
CA SER A 446 3.10 44.27 -14.56
C SER A 446 2.88 43.51 -15.89
N ASN A 447 3.39 44.04 -17.01
CA ASN A 447 3.34 43.39 -18.32
C ASN A 447 4.30 42.18 -18.46
N VAL A 448 5.35 42.11 -17.61
CA VAL A 448 6.37 41.08 -17.64
C VAL A 448 6.17 40.09 -16.49
N ILE A 449 5.88 40.62 -15.30
CA ILE A 449 5.63 39.81 -14.09
C ILE A 449 4.20 40.08 -13.63
N THR A 450 3.29 39.17 -13.96
CA THR A 450 1.86 39.26 -13.62
C THR A 450 1.57 38.98 -12.15
N PHE A 451 2.42 38.16 -11.48
CA PHE A 451 2.27 37.83 -10.08
C PHE A 451 3.62 37.60 -9.42
N GLY A 452 3.86 38.29 -8.32
CA GLY A 452 5.05 38.15 -7.48
C GLY A 452 4.67 38.16 -6.00
N LYS A 453 5.04 37.10 -5.26
CA LYS A 453 4.79 36.96 -3.83
C LYS A 453 6.04 36.48 -3.11
N LEU A 454 6.43 37.19 -2.05
CA LEU A 454 7.43 36.75 -1.09
C LEU A 454 6.70 36.13 0.13
N ARG A 455 7.18 35.02 0.68
CA ARG A 455 6.66 34.42 1.89
C ARG A 455 7.76 33.83 2.75
N GLY A 456 7.56 33.86 4.06
CA GLY A 456 8.38 33.14 5.04
C GLY A 456 7.52 32.49 6.10
N SER A 457 7.98 31.38 6.66
CA SER A 457 7.30 30.66 7.72
C SER A 457 8.29 30.08 8.72
N TRP A 458 7.84 29.99 9.96
CA TRP A 458 8.56 29.37 11.07
C TRP A 458 7.56 28.53 11.87
N GLY A 459 8.00 27.43 12.46
CA GLY A 459 7.14 26.62 13.33
C GLY A 459 7.89 25.49 14.01
N VAL A 460 7.30 25.04 15.12
CA VAL A 460 7.72 23.85 15.86
C VAL A 460 6.77 22.73 15.51
N LEU A 461 7.31 21.57 15.14
CA LEU A 461 6.60 20.35 14.84
C LEU A 461 6.85 19.30 15.91
N GLY A 462 5.86 18.44 16.17
CA GLY A 462 5.94 17.37 17.14
C GLY A 462 6.61 16.10 16.65
#